data_83b7560da66cc75b399f0d6d586a2ece
#
_entry.id   83b7560da66cc75b399f0d6d586a2ece
#
_cell.length_a   1.000
_cell.length_b   1.000
_cell.length_c   1.000
_cell.angle_alpha   90.00
_cell.angle_beta   90.00
_cell.angle_gamma   90.00
#
_symmetry.space_group_name_H-M   'P 1'
#
loop_
_entity.id
_entity.type
_entity.pdbx_description
1 polymer ?
#
loop_
_entity_poly.entity_id
_entity_poly.type
_entity_poly.pdbx_seq_one_letter_code
_entity_poly.pdbx_strand_id
1 'polypeptide(L)'
;MSGMLQMLLGANPGGPYTVLALIVGGGGGGGGGYVFASWPSHYHRSGGGGGAGGTQQTSNIVIPETNYTVTVGSGGTGQTTYNVASAVQGTTGGNSSFNGTTSSGGGGGGGAHSSYDDGKTGGSGGGGGGPSGSGGSGTSGQGNSGASGGSSVGGGGGGAGAAGSGGSGGDGLNTWSAWATATSTGASGYYGGGGGGSGAAQQSSSGGSGGAGGGHGGQGGAANGNNNGGGGAGGTANTGGGGGAARGYNSDGFDGGSGIVILRYSGGQKPTASGGTIVTSGGYTYHTFTSSGTFTA
;
A
#
# COMPACT_ATOMS: atom_id res chain seq x y z
N MET A 1 47.37 -41.01 2.81
CA MET A 1 46.14 -40.78 3.61
C MET A 1 45.69 -39.31 3.61
N SER A 2 45.74 -38.61 2.47
CA SER A 2 45.34 -37.19 2.43
C SER A 2 44.08 -36.92 1.55
N GLY A 3 43.57 -37.96 0.92
CA GLY A 3 42.41 -37.83 0.02
C GLY A 3 41.03 -38.07 0.64
N MET A 4 40.98 -38.63 1.84
CA MET A 4 39.67 -38.93 2.49
C MET A 4 39.18 -37.83 3.43
N LEU A 5 39.98 -36.84 3.78
CA LEU A 5 39.56 -35.74 4.67
C LEU A 5 38.89 -34.58 3.92
N GLN A 6 39.08 -34.51 2.60
CA GLN A 6 38.43 -33.48 1.78
C GLN A 6 37.00 -33.81 1.37
N MET A 7 36.56 -35.06 1.52
CA MET A 7 35.22 -35.51 1.17
C MET A 7 34.22 -35.39 2.33
N LEU A 8 34.70 -35.03 3.52
CA LEU A 8 33.85 -34.79 4.72
C LEU A 8 33.68 -33.32 5.10
N LEU A 9 34.40 -32.41 4.43
CA LEU A 9 34.01 -31.01 4.44
C LEU A 9 32.97 -30.85 3.33
N GLY A 10 31.71 -31.03 3.71
CA GLY A 10 30.57 -30.66 2.89
C GLY A 10 30.80 -29.28 2.30
N ALA A 11 30.34 -29.04 1.08
CA ALA A 11 30.52 -27.79 0.36
C ALA A 11 30.46 -26.62 1.36
N ASN A 12 31.59 -25.92 1.54
CA ASN A 12 31.65 -24.75 2.42
C ASN A 12 30.54 -23.80 1.99
N PRO A 13 29.50 -23.53 2.78
CA PRO A 13 28.32 -22.75 2.34
C PRO A 13 28.66 -21.30 1.98
N GLY A 14 29.93 -20.96 1.95
CA GLY A 14 30.40 -19.59 1.77
C GLY A 14 30.29 -18.80 3.08
N GLY A 15 31.02 -17.70 3.18
CA GLY A 15 30.88 -16.78 4.32
C GLY A 15 29.59 -15.94 4.24
N PRO A 16 29.29 -15.18 5.30
CA PRO A 16 28.18 -14.22 5.30
C PRO A 16 28.19 -13.32 4.06
N TYR A 17 27.02 -12.98 3.54
CA TYR A 17 26.91 -12.11 2.36
C TYR A 17 25.83 -11.05 2.54
N THR A 18 25.90 -10.00 1.72
CA THR A 18 24.98 -8.89 1.81
C THR A 18 23.77 -9.12 0.93
N VAL A 19 22.58 -8.93 1.51
CA VAL A 19 21.27 -8.91 0.83
C VAL A 19 20.68 -7.52 0.98
N LEU A 20 20.31 -6.89 -0.14
CA LEU A 20 19.46 -5.70 -0.14
C LEU A 20 18.00 -6.16 -0.09
N ALA A 21 17.23 -5.62 0.81
CA ALA A 21 15.81 -5.92 0.96
C ALA A 21 14.96 -4.68 0.65
N LEU A 22 14.09 -4.75 -0.36
CA LEU A 22 12.98 -3.82 -0.55
C LEU A 22 11.79 -4.37 0.24
N ILE A 23 11.27 -3.60 1.18
CA ILE A 23 10.17 -3.98 2.06
C ILE A 23 9.04 -2.97 1.87
N VAL A 24 7.87 -3.44 1.44
CA VAL A 24 6.69 -2.61 1.19
C VAL A 24 5.54 -3.15 2.04
N GLY A 25 5.00 -2.33 2.94
CA GLY A 25 3.81 -2.65 3.75
C GLY A 25 2.55 -2.76 2.88
N GLY A 26 1.48 -3.35 3.40
CA GLY A 26 0.17 -3.31 2.73
C GLY A 26 -0.43 -1.92 2.74
N GLY A 27 -1.13 -1.50 1.69
CA GLY A 27 -1.84 -0.22 1.63
C GLY A 27 -3.08 -0.20 2.53
N GLY A 28 -3.51 0.97 2.98
CA GLY A 28 -4.75 1.15 3.72
C GLY A 28 -5.99 1.09 2.83
N GLY A 29 -7.14 0.71 3.38
CA GLY A 29 -8.43 0.75 2.68
C GLY A 29 -8.99 2.16 2.58
N GLY A 30 -9.83 2.43 1.57
CA GLY A 30 -10.53 3.69 1.41
C GLY A 30 -11.70 3.85 2.41
N GLY A 31 -12.02 5.08 2.74
CA GLY A 31 -13.15 5.42 3.61
C GLY A 31 -14.49 5.37 2.87
N GLY A 32 -15.57 5.17 3.63
CA GLY A 32 -16.93 5.17 3.10
C GLY A 32 -17.49 6.58 2.91
N GLY A 33 -18.25 6.79 1.82
CA GLY A 33 -19.06 8.00 1.61
C GLY A 33 -20.41 7.92 2.34
N TYR A 34 -21.09 9.05 2.53
CA TYR A 34 -22.37 9.13 3.20
C TYR A 34 -23.35 10.07 2.50
N VAL A 35 -24.61 9.68 2.48
CA VAL A 35 -25.70 10.53 2.02
C VAL A 35 -26.72 10.74 3.13
N PHE A 36 -26.92 11.97 3.55
CA PHE A 36 -27.99 12.36 4.46
C PHE A 36 -29.27 12.60 3.65
N ALA A 37 -30.26 11.74 3.83
CA ALA A 37 -31.58 11.96 3.26
C ALA A 37 -32.45 12.73 4.27
N SER A 38 -32.29 14.05 4.30
CA SER A 38 -33.19 14.93 5.03
C SER A 38 -33.88 15.84 4.00
N TRP A 39 -35.14 15.58 3.69
CA TRP A 39 -35.93 16.42 2.80
C TRP A 39 -36.07 17.85 3.41
N PRO A 40 -35.84 18.95 2.67
CA PRO A 40 -35.53 19.02 1.23
C PRO A 40 -34.03 19.01 0.87
N SER A 41 -33.13 18.86 1.82
CA SER A 41 -31.68 18.98 1.57
C SER A 41 -30.97 17.64 1.73
N HIS A 42 -30.44 17.08 0.66
CA HIS A 42 -29.55 15.93 0.68
C HIS A 42 -28.11 16.42 0.87
N TYR A 43 -27.50 16.14 2.00
CA TYR A 43 -26.08 16.41 2.23
C TYR A 43 -25.28 15.15 1.90
N HIS A 44 -24.40 15.26 0.93
CA HIS A 44 -23.51 14.19 0.52
C HIS A 44 -22.11 14.50 1.06
N ARG A 45 -21.54 13.56 1.79
CA ARG A 45 -20.17 13.65 2.29
C ARG A 45 -19.30 12.60 1.61
N SER A 46 -18.10 12.99 1.29
CA SER A 46 -17.08 12.19 0.60
C SER A 46 -16.18 11.43 1.58
N GLY A 47 -15.76 10.24 1.22
CA GLY A 47 -14.73 9.49 1.94
C GLY A 47 -13.33 9.86 1.46
N GLY A 48 -12.33 9.68 2.31
CA GLY A 48 -10.91 9.84 2.01
C GLY A 48 -10.29 8.56 1.44
N GLY A 49 -9.27 8.69 0.58
CA GLY A 49 -8.51 7.57 0.03
C GLY A 49 -7.57 6.94 1.07
N GLY A 50 -7.29 5.65 0.94
CA GLY A 50 -6.31 4.96 1.78
C GLY A 50 -4.87 5.39 1.47
N GLY A 51 -4.02 5.45 2.49
CA GLY A 51 -2.59 5.71 2.33
C GLY A 51 -1.84 4.48 1.82
N ALA A 52 -0.72 4.68 1.15
CA ALA A 52 0.16 3.61 0.74
C ALA A 52 0.86 2.93 1.92
N GLY A 53 1.24 1.68 1.77
CA GLY A 53 2.17 1.00 2.67
C GLY A 53 3.53 1.69 2.69
N GLY A 54 4.16 1.70 3.85
CA GLY A 54 5.52 2.21 4.00
C GLY A 54 6.47 1.46 3.07
N THR A 55 7.38 2.18 2.45
CA THR A 55 8.32 1.62 1.47
C THR A 55 9.73 2.01 1.85
N GLN A 56 10.57 1.01 2.07
CA GLN A 56 11.98 1.26 2.42
C GLN A 56 12.91 0.15 1.91
N GLN A 57 14.17 0.50 1.75
CA GLN A 57 15.24 -0.44 1.43
C GLN A 57 16.23 -0.52 2.59
N THR A 58 16.67 -1.73 2.90
CA THR A 58 17.72 -1.96 3.89
C THR A 58 18.80 -2.90 3.34
N SER A 59 19.98 -2.80 3.90
CA SER A 59 21.10 -3.70 3.62
C SER A 59 21.30 -4.63 4.82
N ASN A 60 21.32 -5.92 4.56
CA ASN A 60 21.40 -6.95 5.59
C ASN A 60 22.59 -7.89 5.32
N ILE A 61 23.32 -8.25 6.37
CA ILE A 61 24.27 -9.36 6.31
C ILE A 61 23.51 -10.62 6.72
N VAL A 62 23.53 -11.63 5.87
CA VAL A 62 22.90 -12.93 6.12
C VAL A 62 23.95 -14.03 6.22
N ILE A 63 23.66 -15.04 7.03
CA ILE A 63 24.52 -16.18 7.26
C ILE A 63 23.96 -17.37 6.48
N PRO A 64 24.77 -18.06 5.65
CA PRO A 64 24.33 -19.24 4.92
C PRO A 64 23.66 -20.29 5.81
N GLU A 65 22.70 -21.04 5.26
CA GLU A 65 21.94 -22.09 5.96
C GLU A 65 21.10 -21.59 7.14
N THR A 66 20.93 -20.26 7.26
CA THR A 66 20.10 -19.64 8.31
C THR A 66 18.75 -19.23 7.75
N ASN A 67 17.69 -19.51 8.51
CA ASN A 67 16.32 -19.16 8.17
C ASN A 67 15.96 -17.78 8.69
N TYR A 68 15.49 -16.93 7.79
CA TYR A 68 14.99 -15.59 8.07
C TYR A 68 13.49 -15.51 7.77
N THR A 69 12.70 -15.12 8.76
CA THR A 69 11.25 -14.90 8.55
C THR A 69 11.03 -13.68 7.68
N VAL A 70 10.20 -13.85 6.67
CA VAL A 70 9.67 -12.78 5.82
C VAL A 70 8.19 -12.62 6.12
N THR A 71 7.77 -11.43 6.52
CA THR A 71 6.35 -11.09 6.68
C THR A 71 5.92 -10.17 5.56
N VAL A 72 4.82 -10.50 4.90
CA VAL A 72 4.17 -9.64 3.89
C VAL A 72 2.82 -9.19 4.41
N GLY A 73 2.63 -7.89 4.53
CA GLY A 73 1.40 -7.28 5.04
C GLY A 73 0.25 -7.39 4.05
N SER A 74 -0.94 -7.72 4.54
CA SER A 74 -2.18 -7.63 3.76
C SER A 74 -2.56 -6.17 3.49
N GLY A 75 -3.33 -5.93 2.43
CA GLY A 75 -4.06 -4.68 2.29
C GLY A 75 -5.09 -4.49 3.40
N GLY A 76 -5.36 -3.26 3.77
CA GLY A 76 -6.46 -2.89 4.63
C GLY A 76 -7.79 -2.96 3.89
N THR A 77 -8.87 -3.31 4.58
CA THR A 77 -10.20 -3.36 3.96
C THR A 77 -10.79 -1.98 3.80
N GLY A 78 -11.40 -1.74 2.64
CA GLY A 78 -12.26 -0.59 2.41
C GLY A 78 -13.52 -0.67 3.29
N GLN A 79 -14.06 0.48 3.62
CA GLN A 79 -15.20 0.50 4.53
C GLN A 79 -16.52 0.28 3.79
N THR A 80 -17.32 -0.67 4.29
CA THR A 80 -18.68 -0.90 3.83
C THR A 80 -19.66 0.09 4.48
N THR A 81 -20.45 0.79 3.68
CA THR A 81 -21.48 1.73 4.17
C THR A 81 -22.86 1.08 4.11
N TYR A 82 -23.22 0.31 5.13
CA TYR A 82 -24.54 -0.33 5.15
C TYR A 82 -25.58 0.42 6.02
N ASN A 83 -25.21 1.49 6.73
CA ASN A 83 -26.16 2.21 7.57
C ASN A 83 -25.75 3.65 7.88
N VAL A 84 -26.75 4.53 7.94
CA VAL A 84 -26.67 5.99 8.17
C VAL A 84 -25.90 6.48 9.41
N ALA A 85 -25.48 5.58 10.29
CA ALA A 85 -24.73 5.92 11.50
C ALA A 85 -23.25 5.49 11.48
N SER A 86 -22.76 4.89 10.39
CA SER A 86 -21.49 4.13 10.39
C SER A 86 -20.61 4.38 9.17
N ALA A 87 -20.60 5.58 8.62
CA ALA A 87 -19.58 5.92 7.60
C ALA A 87 -18.21 6.01 8.27
N VAL A 88 -17.58 4.86 8.50
CA VAL A 88 -16.34 4.71 9.25
C VAL A 88 -15.11 4.76 8.34
N GLN A 89 -13.97 4.92 8.96
CA GLN A 89 -12.67 4.93 8.29
C GLN A 89 -12.35 3.56 7.69
N GLY A 90 -11.63 3.54 6.57
CA GLY A 90 -10.97 2.34 6.08
C GLY A 90 -10.03 1.74 7.13
N THR A 91 -9.67 0.47 7.00
CA THR A 91 -8.71 -0.15 7.92
C THR A 91 -7.28 0.10 7.47
N THR A 92 -6.37 0.13 8.45
CA THR A 92 -4.93 0.21 8.18
C THR A 92 -4.43 -1.10 7.56
N GLY A 93 -3.51 -1.04 6.62
CA GLY A 93 -2.84 -2.20 6.04
C GLY A 93 -1.93 -2.91 7.04
N GLY A 94 -1.52 -4.13 6.71
CA GLY A 94 -0.58 -4.92 7.50
C GLY A 94 0.88 -4.48 7.30
N ASN A 95 1.71 -4.70 8.30
CA ASN A 95 3.14 -4.46 8.22
C ASN A 95 3.84 -5.56 7.41
N SER A 96 4.88 -5.18 6.66
CA SER A 96 5.83 -6.13 6.07
C SER A 96 7.17 -6.04 6.80
N SER A 97 7.88 -7.17 6.94
CA SER A 97 9.17 -7.15 7.63
C SER A 97 10.16 -8.18 7.10
N PHE A 98 11.44 -7.86 7.24
CA PHE A 98 12.57 -8.76 7.02
C PHE A 98 13.72 -8.40 7.95
N ASN A 99 14.29 -9.40 8.62
CA ASN A 99 15.50 -9.30 9.44
C ASN A 99 15.53 -8.07 10.39
N GLY A 100 14.46 -7.88 11.16
CA GLY A 100 14.36 -6.80 12.15
C GLY A 100 13.90 -5.44 11.59
N THR A 101 13.86 -5.27 10.25
CA THR A 101 13.34 -4.06 9.63
C THR A 101 11.86 -4.24 9.31
N THR A 102 11.03 -3.24 9.64
CA THR A 102 9.59 -3.27 9.44
C THR A 102 9.13 -2.04 8.67
N SER A 103 8.40 -2.25 7.57
CA SER A 103 7.66 -1.24 6.84
C SER A 103 6.21 -1.27 7.29
N SER A 104 5.72 -0.15 7.79
CA SER A 104 4.36 -0.01 8.34
C SER A 104 3.29 -0.14 7.27
N GLY A 105 2.13 -0.69 7.63
CA GLY A 105 0.96 -0.64 6.76
C GLY A 105 0.48 0.79 6.53
N GLY A 106 -0.16 1.05 5.40
CA GLY A 106 -0.76 2.34 5.05
C GLY A 106 -1.98 2.68 5.90
N GLY A 107 -2.18 3.93 6.21
CA GLY A 107 -3.33 4.41 6.98
C GLY A 107 -4.65 4.29 6.21
N GLY A 108 -5.73 3.87 6.89
CA GLY A 108 -7.06 3.89 6.30
C GLY A 108 -7.58 5.30 6.03
N GLY A 109 -8.35 5.48 4.96
CA GLY A 109 -8.99 6.76 4.62
C GLY A 109 -10.13 7.10 5.59
N GLY A 110 -10.34 8.38 5.83
CA GLY A 110 -11.42 8.91 6.67
C GLY A 110 -12.80 8.63 6.08
N GLY A 111 -13.76 8.34 6.94
CA GLY A 111 -15.17 8.20 6.56
C GLY A 111 -15.87 9.54 6.43
N ALA A 112 -17.10 9.52 5.91
CA ALA A 112 -17.89 10.73 5.70
C ALA A 112 -18.59 11.25 6.96
N HIS A 113 -18.48 10.60 8.10
CA HIS A 113 -19.10 11.01 9.36
C HIS A 113 -18.09 11.78 10.23
N SER A 114 -18.54 12.92 10.82
CA SER A 114 -17.67 13.83 11.57
C SER A 114 -16.92 13.24 12.78
N SER A 115 -17.30 12.06 13.25
CA SER A 115 -16.57 11.34 14.30
C SER A 115 -15.50 10.40 13.74
N TYR A 116 -15.43 10.20 12.43
CA TYR A 116 -14.57 9.25 11.73
C TYR A 116 -14.00 9.82 10.44
N ASP A 117 -14.02 11.15 10.28
CA ASP A 117 -13.61 11.82 9.05
C ASP A 117 -12.09 11.99 8.91
N ASP A 118 -11.33 11.88 9.99
CA ASP A 118 -9.87 11.94 9.89
C ASP A 118 -9.29 10.68 9.21
N GLY A 119 -8.29 10.87 8.37
CA GLY A 119 -7.46 9.78 7.85
C GLY A 119 -6.56 9.20 8.95
N LYS A 120 -6.35 7.88 8.94
CA LYS A 120 -5.45 7.19 9.88
C LYS A 120 -3.99 7.40 9.53
N THR A 121 -3.15 7.41 10.56
CA THR A 121 -1.68 7.36 10.38
C THR A 121 -1.25 5.99 9.87
N GLY A 122 -0.11 5.93 9.16
CA GLY A 122 0.42 4.67 8.64
C GLY A 122 1.80 4.84 8.06
N GLY A 123 2.27 3.89 7.25
CA GLY A 123 3.47 4.04 6.42
C GLY A 123 3.36 5.31 5.60
N SER A 124 2.27 5.45 4.82
CA SER A 124 1.73 6.73 4.37
C SER A 124 0.36 6.92 5.00
N GLY A 125 -0.04 8.16 5.26
CA GLY A 125 -1.30 8.48 5.91
C GLY A 125 -2.50 8.38 4.97
N GLY A 126 -3.67 8.00 5.48
CA GLY A 126 -4.94 8.07 4.77
C GLY A 126 -5.41 9.50 4.55
N GLY A 127 -6.20 9.77 3.51
CA GLY A 127 -6.85 11.05 3.26
C GLY A 127 -8.01 11.29 4.23
N GLY A 128 -8.31 12.54 4.55
CA GLY A 128 -9.48 12.92 5.34
C GLY A 128 -10.79 12.78 4.55
N GLY A 129 -11.87 12.41 5.21
CA GLY A 129 -13.23 12.39 4.65
C GLY A 129 -14.00 13.68 4.94
N GLY A 130 -15.10 13.90 4.23
CA GLY A 130 -16.01 15.02 4.48
C GLY A 130 -15.36 16.40 4.38
N PRO A 131 -16.07 17.45 4.77
CA PRO A 131 -15.54 18.82 4.62
C PRO A 131 -14.50 19.21 5.68
N SER A 132 -14.27 18.41 6.72
CA SER A 132 -13.45 18.77 7.88
C SER A 132 -12.41 17.73 8.28
N GLY A 133 -12.40 16.55 7.70
CA GLY A 133 -11.47 15.50 8.07
C GLY A 133 -10.03 15.85 7.73
N SER A 134 -9.13 15.71 8.69
CA SER A 134 -7.69 15.88 8.48
C SER A 134 -7.08 14.67 7.80
N GLY A 135 -6.07 14.88 6.97
CA GLY A 135 -5.25 13.79 6.46
C GLY A 135 -4.38 13.17 7.55
N GLY A 136 -4.25 11.84 7.55
CA GLY A 136 -3.35 11.11 8.44
C GLY A 136 -1.89 11.39 8.13
N SER A 137 -1.03 11.27 9.14
CA SER A 137 0.42 11.43 8.99
C SER A 137 1.06 10.16 8.43
N GLY A 138 2.07 10.33 7.59
CA GLY A 138 2.97 9.25 7.19
C GLY A 138 4.09 9.03 8.20
N THR A 139 4.63 7.83 8.24
CA THR A 139 5.83 7.50 9.00
C THR A 139 7.07 8.07 8.27
N SER A 140 7.86 8.86 9.00
CA SER A 140 9.10 9.44 8.47
C SER A 140 10.02 8.36 7.88
N GLY A 141 10.53 8.61 6.67
CA GLY A 141 11.39 7.68 5.92
C GLY A 141 10.67 6.49 5.28
N GLN A 142 9.36 6.38 5.43
CA GLN A 142 8.56 5.30 4.83
C GLN A 142 7.47 5.79 3.86
N GLY A 143 6.96 7.00 4.09
CA GLY A 143 5.92 7.57 3.23
C GLY A 143 5.47 8.96 3.70
N ASN A 144 4.44 9.49 3.07
CA ASN A 144 3.98 10.87 3.23
C ASN A 144 2.54 10.95 3.78
N SER A 145 2.14 12.12 4.21
CA SER A 145 0.80 12.39 4.75
C SER A 145 -0.28 12.36 3.66
N GLY A 146 -1.48 12.00 4.05
CA GLY A 146 -2.69 12.20 3.25
C GLY A 146 -3.12 13.65 3.22
N ALA A 147 -3.98 14.00 2.25
CA ALA A 147 -4.61 15.31 2.17
C ALA A 147 -5.84 15.39 3.09
N SER A 148 -6.16 16.59 3.56
CA SER A 148 -7.43 16.86 4.24
C SER A 148 -8.59 16.81 3.26
N GLY A 149 -9.77 16.45 3.78
CA GLY A 149 -11.03 16.52 3.04
C GLY A 149 -11.46 17.94 2.78
N GLY A 150 -12.06 18.17 1.63
CA GLY A 150 -12.70 19.42 1.22
C GLY A 150 -14.22 19.33 1.19
N SER A 151 -14.88 20.47 0.94
CA SER A 151 -16.36 20.55 0.82
C SER A 151 -16.93 19.71 -0.31
N SER A 152 -16.18 19.47 -1.38
CA SER A 152 -16.64 18.84 -2.61
C SER A 152 -15.95 17.50 -2.90
N VAL A 153 -14.88 17.18 -2.20
CA VAL A 153 -14.08 15.98 -2.43
C VAL A 153 -13.40 15.56 -1.14
N GLY A 154 -13.33 14.27 -0.87
CA GLY A 154 -12.50 13.72 0.20
C GLY A 154 -11.03 13.80 -0.18
N GLY A 155 -10.16 13.88 0.83
CA GLY A 155 -8.70 13.93 0.65
C GLY A 155 -8.16 12.64 0.03
N GLY A 156 -7.15 12.75 -0.81
CA GLY A 156 -6.36 11.63 -1.28
C GLY A 156 -5.40 11.13 -0.21
N GLY A 157 -5.14 9.82 -0.16
CA GLY A 157 -4.13 9.22 0.69
C GLY A 157 -2.71 9.60 0.28
N GLY A 158 -1.77 9.57 1.21
CA GLY A 158 -0.35 9.76 0.90
C GLY A 158 0.22 8.57 0.14
N GLY A 159 1.19 8.83 -0.72
CA GLY A 159 2.04 7.83 -1.36
C GLY A 159 3.42 7.76 -0.74
N ALA A 160 4.21 6.76 -1.12
CA ALA A 160 5.60 6.64 -0.66
C ALA A 160 6.48 7.76 -1.20
N GLY A 161 6.20 8.26 -2.41
CA GLY A 161 6.99 9.28 -3.10
C GLY A 161 6.46 10.69 -2.89
N ALA A 162 5.14 10.88 -2.69
CA ALA A 162 4.54 12.20 -2.54
C ALA A 162 3.37 12.17 -1.54
N ALA A 163 3.07 13.33 -0.95
CA ALA A 163 1.86 13.52 -0.14
C ALA A 163 0.61 13.53 -1.02
N GLY A 164 -0.53 13.18 -0.45
CA GLY A 164 -1.83 13.37 -1.09
C GLY A 164 -2.10 14.86 -1.31
N SER A 165 -2.81 15.22 -2.38
CA SER A 165 -3.13 16.60 -2.74
C SER A 165 -4.58 16.73 -3.20
N GLY A 166 -5.37 17.55 -2.50
CA GLY A 166 -6.80 17.62 -2.74
C GLY A 166 -7.41 16.22 -2.69
N GLY A 167 -8.17 15.83 -3.71
CA GLY A 167 -8.73 14.49 -3.83
C GLY A 167 -7.75 13.44 -4.35
N SER A 168 -6.62 13.83 -4.93
CA SER A 168 -5.70 12.90 -5.57
C SER A 168 -4.75 12.25 -4.58
N GLY A 169 -4.54 10.96 -4.74
CA GLY A 169 -3.53 10.20 -3.99
C GLY A 169 -2.12 10.62 -4.38
N GLY A 170 -1.20 10.54 -3.42
CA GLY A 170 0.22 10.81 -3.62
C GLY A 170 0.90 9.70 -4.42
N ASP A 171 1.88 10.05 -5.22
CA ASP A 171 2.63 9.13 -6.07
C ASP A 171 3.47 8.14 -5.26
N GLY A 172 3.65 6.95 -5.81
CA GLY A 172 4.59 5.95 -5.34
C GLY A 172 6.04 6.28 -5.70
N LEU A 173 6.93 5.36 -5.40
CA LEU A 173 8.36 5.43 -5.72
C LEU A 173 8.70 4.50 -6.88
N ASN A 174 9.45 5.01 -7.86
CA ASN A 174 10.00 4.23 -8.99
C ASN A 174 11.51 3.94 -8.88
N THR A 175 12.11 4.26 -7.75
CA THR A 175 13.55 4.06 -7.46
C THR A 175 13.99 2.61 -7.73
N TRP A 176 13.07 1.65 -7.58
CA TRP A 176 13.32 0.22 -7.78
C TRP A 176 12.70 -0.32 -9.08
N SER A 177 12.51 0.52 -10.11
CA SER A 177 11.93 0.10 -11.40
C SER A 177 12.72 -1.04 -12.07
N ALA A 178 14.05 -1.07 -11.94
CA ALA A 178 14.87 -2.18 -12.41
C ALA A 178 14.58 -3.50 -11.66
N TRP A 179 14.27 -3.45 -10.35
CA TRP A 179 13.84 -4.63 -9.58
C TRP A 179 12.45 -5.08 -10.02
N ALA A 180 11.54 -4.12 -10.17
CA ALA A 180 10.19 -4.37 -10.66
C ALA A 180 10.20 -5.08 -12.02
N THR A 181 11.04 -4.61 -12.96
CA THR A 181 11.22 -5.24 -14.26
C THR A 181 11.80 -6.65 -14.14
N ALA A 182 12.86 -6.83 -13.34
CA ALA A 182 13.52 -8.12 -13.17
C ALA A 182 12.59 -9.18 -12.54
N THR A 183 11.70 -8.77 -11.63
CA THR A 183 10.80 -9.66 -10.88
C THR A 183 9.36 -9.67 -11.41
N SER A 184 9.07 -8.91 -12.46
CA SER A 184 7.70 -8.72 -13.01
C SER A 184 6.69 -8.27 -11.95
N THR A 185 7.11 -7.32 -11.09
CA THR A 185 6.30 -6.77 -10.00
C THR A 185 6.19 -5.25 -10.09
N GLY A 186 5.53 -4.63 -9.12
CA GLY A 186 5.24 -3.20 -9.18
C GLY A 186 4.16 -2.85 -10.20
N ALA A 187 3.62 -1.65 -10.13
CA ALA A 187 2.70 -1.12 -11.15
C ALA A 187 3.47 -0.11 -12.00
N SER A 188 3.73 -0.43 -13.25
CA SER A 188 4.58 0.37 -14.15
C SER A 188 5.94 0.75 -13.54
N GLY A 189 6.53 -0.15 -12.74
CA GLY A 189 7.82 0.07 -12.08
C GLY A 189 7.76 0.82 -10.75
N TYR A 190 6.57 1.13 -10.23
CA TYR A 190 6.39 1.86 -8.97
C TYR A 190 5.86 0.96 -7.84
N TYR A 191 6.06 1.41 -6.60
CA TYR A 191 5.50 0.85 -5.37
C TYR A 191 4.94 1.97 -4.48
N GLY A 192 3.86 1.70 -3.77
CA GLY A 192 3.35 2.58 -2.73
C GLY A 192 2.64 3.84 -3.21
N GLY A 193 1.72 3.76 -4.17
CA GLY A 193 0.84 4.88 -4.53
C GLY A 193 -0.35 5.03 -3.56
N GLY A 194 -0.76 6.24 -3.26
CA GLY A 194 -1.91 6.55 -2.40
C GLY A 194 -3.26 6.45 -3.13
N GLY A 195 -4.34 6.17 -2.40
CA GLY A 195 -5.70 6.10 -2.93
C GLY A 195 -6.34 7.48 -3.17
N GLY A 196 -7.22 7.60 -4.16
CA GLY A 196 -8.00 8.80 -4.41
C GLY A 196 -9.19 8.94 -3.44
N GLY A 197 -9.51 10.18 -3.05
CA GLY A 197 -10.72 10.52 -2.31
C GLY A 197 -11.95 10.56 -3.22
N SER A 198 -13.15 10.31 -2.68
CA SER A 198 -14.38 10.36 -3.47
C SER A 198 -14.89 11.79 -3.67
N GLY A 199 -15.60 12.02 -4.79
CA GLY A 199 -16.32 13.27 -5.02
C GLY A 199 -17.63 13.36 -4.23
N ALA A 200 -18.10 14.57 -3.91
CA ALA A 200 -19.42 14.79 -3.31
C ALA A 200 -20.52 14.75 -4.38
N ALA A 201 -21.64 14.10 -4.07
CA ALA A 201 -22.68 13.77 -5.07
C ALA A 201 -23.40 14.97 -5.70
N GLN A 202 -23.57 16.09 -5.01
CA GLN A 202 -24.36 17.23 -5.53
C GLN A 202 -23.57 18.19 -6.43
N GLN A 203 -22.27 18.04 -6.55
CA GLN A 203 -21.45 19.05 -7.24
C GLN A 203 -20.86 18.57 -8.57
N SER A 204 -21.32 17.46 -9.14
CA SER A 204 -20.73 16.85 -10.35
C SER A 204 -19.20 16.72 -10.25
N SER A 205 -18.66 16.65 -9.01
CA SER A 205 -17.23 16.55 -8.80
C SER A 205 -16.75 15.13 -9.07
N SER A 206 -15.75 15.01 -9.91
CA SER A 206 -15.02 13.77 -10.13
C SER A 206 -14.32 13.37 -8.83
N GLY A 207 -14.30 12.09 -8.53
CA GLY A 207 -13.41 11.55 -7.52
C GLY A 207 -11.95 11.81 -7.90
N GLY A 208 -11.06 11.88 -6.92
CA GLY A 208 -9.63 12.06 -7.16
C GLY A 208 -9.01 10.82 -7.80
N SER A 209 -8.00 11.03 -8.63
CA SER A 209 -7.18 9.95 -9.18
C SER A 209 -6.33 9.32 -8.08
N GLY A 210 -6.06 8.04 -8.19
CA GLY A 210 -5.00 7.42 -7.40
C GLY A 210 -3.63 7.95 -7.82
N GLY A 211 -2.66 7.91 -6.91
CA GLY A 211 -1.28 8.27 -7.19
C GLY A 211 -0.67 7.36 -8.25
N ALA A 212 0.18 7.94 -9.11
CA ALA A 212 0.89 7.20 -10.14
C ALA A 212 1.75 6.10 -9.50
N GLY A 213 1.69 4.95 -10.10
CA GLY A 213 2.60 3.85 -9.82
C GLY A 213 2.51 3.24 -8.44
N GLY A 214 2.13 2.06 -8.39
CA GLY A 214 2.07 1.26 -7.17
C GLY A 214 0.67 1.08 -6.65
N GLY A 215 -0.15 0.60 -7.51
CA GLY A 215 -1.58 0.54 -7.37
C GLY A 215 -2.12 1.94 -7.65
N HIS A 216 -2.89 2.02 -8.65
CA HIS A 216 -3.85 3.10 -8.77
C HIS A 216 -4.64 3.05 -7.47
N GLY A 217 -4.37 3.99 -6.58
CA GLY A 217 -5.32 4.26 -5.55
C GLY A 217 -6.64 4.38 -6.27
N GLY A 218 -7.66 3.66 -5.80
CA GLY A 218 -8.92 3.64 -6.50
C GLY A 218 -9.37 5.03 -6.79
N GLN A 219 -9.83 5.30 -7.99
CA GLN A 219 -10.54 6.54 -8.25
C GLN A 219 -11.72 6.59 -7.28
N GLY A 220 -11.88 7.73 -6.63
CA GLY A 220 -13.12 8.00 -5.92
C GLY A 220 -14.28 7.99 -6.91
N GLY A 221 -15.41 7.40 -6.54
CA GLY A 221 -16.60 7.33 -7.41
C GLY A 221 -17.01 8.71 -7.94
N ALA A 222 -17.28 8.82 -9.24
CA ALA A 222 -17.74 10.05 -9.89
C ALA A 222 -19.22 10.31 -9.62
N ALA A 223 -19.60 11.61 -9.64
CA ALA A 223 -20.95 12.07 -9.47
C ALA A 223 -21.78 11.97 -10.78
N ASN A 224 -22.62 11.00 -10.94
CA ASN A 224 -23.77 11.12 -11.83
C ASN A 224 -25.03 11.13 -10.96
N GLY A 225 -25.96 12.04 -11.22
CA GLY A 225 -27.15 12.34 -10.41
C GLY A 225 -28.10 11.18 -10.06
N ASN A 226 -27.74 9.95 -10.28
CA ASN A 226 -28.39 8.73 -9.82
C ASN A 226 -27.47 8.04 -8.81
N ASN A 227 -28.00 7.73 -7.65
CA ASN A 227 -27.41 7.14 -6.43
C ASN A 227 -26.49 5.90 -6.58
N ASN A 228 -25.93 5.63 -7.73
CA ASN A 228 -25.04 4.51 -8.01
C ASN A 228 -23.62 5.01 -8.19
N GLY A 229 -22.84 5.04 -7.12
CA GLY A 229 -21.43 5.35 -7.13
C GLY A 229 -20.63 4.23 -7.79
N GLY A 230 -20.34 4.35 -9.06
CA GLY A 230 -19.45 3.46 -9.79
C GLY A 230 -18.10 4.14 -10.08
N GLY A 231 -17.05 3.37 -10.24
CA GLY A 231 -15.79 3.83 -10.81
C GLY A 231 -14.60 3.97 -9.85
N GLY A 232 -14.71 3.51 -8.62
CA GLY A 232 -13.55 3.37 -7.72
C GLY A 232 -12.78 2.07 -7.99
N ALA A 233 -11.56 1.98 -7.49
CA ALA A 233 -10.73 0.77 -7.58
C ALA A 233 -9.93 0.53 -6.31
N GLY A 234 -9.59 -0.72 -6.04
CA GLY A 234 -8.68 -1.09 -4.96
C GLY A 234 -7.22 -0.79 -5.31
N GLY A 235 -6.38 -0.79 -4.30
CA GLY A 235 -4.93 -0.76 -4.48
C GLY A 235 -4.45 -2.03 -5.20
N THR A 236 -3.44 -1.90 -6.05
CA THR A 236 -2.88 -3.05 -6.77
C THR A 236 -2.19 -4.00 -5.79
N ALA A 237 -2.45 -5.28 -5.87
CA ALA A 237 -1.81 -6.30 -5.04
C ALA A 237 -0.29 -6.30 -5.25
N ASN A 238 0.45 -6.63 -4.19
CA ASN A 238 1.92 -6.73 -4.19
C ASN A 238 2.63 -5.41 -4.54
N THR A 239 2.01 -4.28 -4.23
CA THR A 239 2.61 -2.96 -4.45
C THR A 239 2.48 -2.05 -3.24
N GLY A 240 1.68 -2.41 -2.26
CA GLY A 240 1.35 -1.56 -1.12
C GLY A 240 0.46 -0.35 -1.47
N GLY A 241 -0.25 -0.38 -2.58
CA GLY A 241 -1.11 0.72 -3.01
C GLY A 241 -2.33 0.93 -2.09
N GLY A 242 -2.69 2.18 -1.80
CA GLY A 242 -3.89 2.51 -1.03
C GLY A 242 -5.18 2.30 -1.83
N GLY A 243 -6.28 1.92 -1.17
CA GLY A 243 -7.60 1.79 -1.77
C GLY A 243 -8.29 3.14 -1.98
N GLY A 244 -9.09 3.27 -3.04
CA GLY A 244 -9.91 4.45 -3.30
C GLY A 244 -11.11 4.55 -2.36
N ALA A 245 -11.58 5.77 -2.12
CA ALA A 245 -12.76 6.01 -1.32
C ALA A 245 -14.07 5.72 -2.09
N ALA A 246 -15.07 5.28 -1.35
CA ALA A 246 -16.41 5.15 -1.88
C ALA A 246 -17.18 6.47 -1.89
N ARG A 247 -18.19 6.54 -2.78
CA ARG A 247 -19.12 7.65 -2.89
C ARG A 247 -20.56 7.20 -2.71
N GLY A 248 -21.29 7.92 -1.86
CA GLY A 248 -22.76 7.87 -1.83
C GLY A 248 -23.39 6.60 -1.26
N TYR A 249 -24.66 6.42 -1.51
CA TYR A 249 -25.49 5.30 -1.05
C TYR A 249 -24.93 3.95 -1.54
N ASN A 250 -24.77 3.01 -0.61
CA ASN A 250 -24.45 1.60 -0.90
C ASN A 250 -23.16 1.37 -1.73
N SER A 251 -22.18 2.23 -1.67
CA SER A 251 -20.87 1.94 -2.26
C SER A 251 -19.80 1.87 -1.17
N ASP A 252 -19.11 0.75 -1.18
CA ASP A 252 -18.04 0.46 -0.24
C ASP A 252 -16.75 1.15 -0.67
N GLY A 253 -15.95 1.61 0.30
CA GLY A 253 -14.55 1.94 0.06
C GLY A 253 -13.81 0.70 -0.48
N PHE A 254 -12.75 0.93 -1.21
CA PHE A 254 -12.00 -0.15 -1.85
C PHE A 254 -10.83 -0.58 -0.99
N ASP A 255 -10.48 -1.87 -1.07
CA ASP A 255 -9.36 -2.44 -0.32
C ASP A 255 -8.02 -1.88 -0.79
N GLY A 256 -7.08 -1.75 0.12
CA GLY A 256 -5.68 -1.53 -0.21
C GLY A 256 -5.04 -2.79 -0.81
N GLY A 257 -3.97 -2.61 -1.59
CA GLY A 257 -3.17 -3.70 -2.12
C GLY A 257 -2.27 -4.31 -1.06
N SER A 258 -1.98 -5.60 -1.15
CA SER A 258 -0.98 -6.24 -0.30
C SER A 258 0.41 -5.64 -0.51
N GLY A 259 1.26 -5.76 0.51
CA GLY A 259 2.69 -5.45 0.43
C GLY A 259 3.48 -6.48 -0.36
N ILE A 260 4.79 -6.31 -0.38
CA ILE A 260 5.76 -7.21 -1.02
C ILE A 260 7.11 -7.10 -0.31
N VAL A 261 7.88 -8.19 -0.31
CA VAL A 261 9.30 -8.16 0.07
C VAL A 261 10.13 -8.73 -1.06
N ILE A 262 11.14 -7.97 -1.52
CA ILE A 262 12.07 -8.42 -2.55
C ILE A 262 13.48 -8.37 -1.98
N LEU A 263 14.14 -9.51 -1.96
CA LEU A 263 15.53 -9.64 -1.54
C LEU A 263 16.42 -9.76 -2.77
N ARG A 264 17.55 -9.03 -2.80
CA ARG A 264 18.50 -9.04 -3.92
C ARG A 264 19.93 -9.17 -3.41
N TYR A 265 20.72 -10.02 -4.04
CA TYR A 265 22.18 -10.10 -3.87
C TYR A 265 22.89 -10.24 -5.23
N SER A 266 24.19 -9.93 -5.26
CA SER A 266 25.02 -10.01 -6.48
C SER A 266 25.34 -11.44 -6.84
N GLY A 267 25.45 -11.71 -8.14
CA GLY A 267 25.82 -13.01 -8.71
C GLY A 267 24.64 -13.94 -8.94
N GLY A 268 24.93 -15.17 -9.33
CA GLY A 268 23.96 -16.24 -9.51
C GLY A 268 23.36 -16.73 -8.20
N GLN A 269 22.35 -17.59 -8.30
CA GLN A 269 21.72 -18.20 -7.13
C GLN A 269 22.78 -18.94 -6.29
N LYS A 270 22.82 -18.64 -5.01
CA LYS A 270 23.69 -19.37 -4.05
C LYS A 270 23.11 -20.74 -3.77
N PRO A 271 23.93 -21.79 -3.61
CA PRO A 271 23.45 -23.17 -3.48
C PRO A 271 22.47 -23.38 -2.31
N THR A 272 22.63 -22.66 -1.21
CA THR A 272 21.80 -22.76 -0.01
C THR A 272 20.61 -21.81 -0.03
N ALA A 273 20.63 -20.77 -0.90
CA ALA A 273 19.59 -19.74 -0.90
C ALA A 273 18.28 -20.24 -1.53
N SER A 274 17.21 -20.14 -0.75
CA SER A 274 15.87 -20.57 -1.15
C SER A 274 14.78 -19.69 -0.55
N GLY A 275 13.53 -19.86 -1.01
CA GLY A 275 12.35 -19.13 -0.56
C GLY A 275 11.92 -18.03 -1.53
N GLY A 276 10.60 -17.80 -1.58
CA GLY A 276 9.99 -16.90 -2.55
C GLY A 276 10.12 -17.38 -4.00
N THR A 277 9.73 -16.52 -4.94
CA THR A 277 9.99 -16.73 -6.38
C THR A 277 11.38 -16.23 -6.71
N ILE A 278 12.20 -17.09 -7.31
CA ILE A 278 13.63 -16.81 -7.59
C ILE A 278 13.82 -16.46 -9.06
N VAL A 279 14.49 -15.34 -9.32
CA VAL A 279 14.86 -14.88 -10.67
C VAL A 279 16.29 -14.38 -10.65
N THR A 280 17.10 -14.75 -11.65
CA THR A 280 18.43 -14.16 -11.87
C THR A 280 18.38 -13.27 -13.09
N SER A 281 18.73 -11.99 -12.92
CA SER A 281 18.69 -10.97 -13.98
C SER A 281 19.74 -9.87 -13.72
N GLY A 282 20.38 -9.39 -14.77
CA GLY A 282 21.30 -8.26 -14.70
C GLY A 282 22.49 -8.45 -13.74
N GLY A 283 22.96 -9.67 -13.53
CA GLY A 283 24.05 -9.98 -12.59
C GLY A 283 23.64 -10.07 -11.11
N TYR A 284 22.33 -10.13 -10.84
CA TYR A 284 21.76 -10.26 -9.50
C TYR A 284 20.78 -11.43 -9.42
N THR A 285 20.64 -12.00 -8.23
CA THR A 285 19.57 -12.93 -7.90
C THR A 285 18.56 -12.25 -6.98
N TYR A 286 17.28 -12.42 -7.29
CA TYR A 286 16.13 -11.87 -6.59
C TYR A 286 15.30 -12.99 -5.99
N HIS A 287 14.84 -12.83 -4.75
CA HIS A 287 13.83 -13.64 -4.10
C HIS A 287 12.63 -12.76 -3.81
N THR A 288 11.50 -13.05 -4.43
CA THR A 288 10.27 -12.24 -4.35
C THR A 288 9.23 -12.93 -3.49
N PHE A 289 8.76 -12.28 -2.44
CA PHE A 289 7.73 -12.77 -1.54
C PHE A 289 6.47 -11.90 -1.69
N THR A 290 5.40 -12.50 -2.23
CA THR A 290 4.05 -11.91 -2.33
C THR A 290 3.13 -12.38 -1.20
N SER A 291 3.61 -13.28 -0.36
CA SER A 291 3.02 -13.77 0.89
C SER A 291 4.13 -14.05 1.91
N SER A 292 3.77 -14.09 3.17
CA SER A 292 4.73 -14.41 4.24
C SER A 292 5.35 -15.79 4.05
N GLY A 293 6.62 -15.91 4.43
CA GLY A 293 7.38 -17.15 4.24
C GLY A 293 8.74 -17.10 4.92
N THR A 294 9.65 -17.94 4.46
CA THR A 294 11.01 -18.03 4.96
C THR A 294 12.01 -17.84 3.82
N PHE A 295 13.00 -17.01 4.04
CA PHE A 295 14.22 -16.96 3.24
C PHE A 295 15.30 -17.76 3.95
N THR A 296 15.82 -18.80 3.31
CA THR A 296 17.02 -19.49 3.75
C THR A 296 18.21 -18.90 2.99
N ALA A 297 19.21 -18.41 3.69
CA ALA A 297 20.36 -17.74 3.08
C ALA A 297 21.45 -18.70 2.59
#